data_e0bc0e2f7d74a3c870e27322ca0bcf5d
#
_entry.id   e0bc0e2f7d74a3c870e27322ca0bcf5d
#
_cell.length_a   1.000
_cell.length_b   1.000
_cell.length_c   1.000
_cell.angle_alpha   90.00
_cell.angle_beta   90.00
_cell.angle_gamma   90.00
#
_symmetry.space_group_name_H-M   'P 1'
#
loop_
_entity.id
_entity.type
_entity.pdbx_description
1 polymer ?
#
loop_
_entity_poly.entity_id
_entity_poly.type
_entity_poly.pdbx_seq_one_letter_code
_entity_poly.pdbx_strand_id
1 'polypeptide(L)'
;MDQVIVAHNVSGPVLACSEGLSFWGGVNADTGIIQDAHHPQHRASLAGNIVMMPTSRGSCSGSGVLLELALNGHAPAALVFHEAEDILTLGAFIAARMFDRPAAVLRLTRESYDLLAAKPEAEIVGNRLVAGDLSLELSPLDPTALALSPQDQAMLDGAQGEAVKLAMEAIFTMGVVQGATR
;
A
#
# COMPACT_ATOMS: atom_id res chain seq x y z
N MET A 1 13.78 -4.18 12.40
CA MET A 1 13.75 -2.71 12.46
C MET A 1 12.46 -2.26 11.80
N ASP A 2 11.68 -1.43 12.49
CA ASP A 2 10.43 -0.89 11.99
C ASP A 2 10.71 0.21 10.98
N GLN A 3 10.05 0.16 9.82
CA GLN A 3 10.33 1.04 8.69
C GLN A 3 9.06 1.67 8.13
N VAL A 4 9.17 2.93 7.70
CA VAL A 4 8.21 3.55 6.80
C VAL A 4 8.75 3.46 5.36
N ILE A 5 7.95 2.86 4.47
CA ILE A 5 8.31 2.66 3.05
C ILE A 5 7.66 3.74 2.20
N VAL A 6 6.36 3.97 2.39
CA VAL A 6 5.65 5.12 1.80
C VAL A 6 5.16 5.98 2.95
N ALA A 7 5.73 7.18 3.07
CA ALA A 7 5.40 8.11 4.16
C ALA A 7 4.11 8.87 3.84
N HIS A 8 3.15 8.81 4.75
CA HIS A 8 1.95 9.64 4.74
C HIS A 8 1.39 9.76 6.15
N ASN A 9 0.91 10.94 6.52
CA ASN A 9 0.27 11.16 7.81
C ASN A 9 -1.17 10.70 7.75
N VAL A 10 -1.53 9.72 8.56
CA VAL A 10 -2.87 9.12 8.58
C VAL A 10 -3.24 8.69 9.99
N SER A 11 -4.54 8.60 10.24
CA SER A 11 -5.10 7.95 11.42
C SER A 11 -6.31 7.11 11.00
N GLY A 12 -6.59 6.05 11.72
CA GLY A 12 -7.75 5.23 11.45
C GLY A 12 -7.84 3.98 12.30
N PRO A 13 -8.96 3.26 12.20
CA PRO A 13 -9.12 1.97 12.84
C PRO A 13 -8.11 0.95 12.32
N VAL A 14 -7.65 0.06 13.19
CA VAL A 14 -6.78 -1.05 12.81
C VAL A 14 -7.64 -2.23 12.36
N LEU A 15 -7.43 -2.68 11.12
CA LEU A 15 -7.99 -3.92 10.59
C LEU A 15 -6.86 -4.95 10.47
N ALA A 16 -6.72 -5.80 11.48
CA ALA A 16 -5.72 -6.87 11.49
C ALA A 16 -6.25 -8.10 10.78
N CYS A 17 -5.71 -8.36 9.58
CA CYS A 17 -5.96 -9.59 8.84
C CYS A 17 -5.03 -10.69 9.34
N SER A 18 -5.60 -11.83 9.73
CA SER A 18 -4.83 -12.98 10.24
C SER A 18 -4.00 -13.69 9.18
N GLU A 19 -4.32 -13.46 7.91
CA GLU A 19 -3.60 -14.00 6.76
C GLU A 19 -3.53 -12.97 5.62
N GLY A 20 -2.66 -13.23 4.65
CA GLY A 20 -2.49 -12.37 3.50
C GLY A 20 -3.74 -12.31 2.62
N LEU A 21 -4.06 -11.13 2.12
CA LEU A 21 -5.19 -10.89 1.23
C LEU A 21 -4.72 -10.78 -0.22
N SER A 22 -5.42 -11.45 -1.13
CA SER A 22 -5.27 -11.22 -2.56
C SER A 22 -6.15 -10.05 -2.97
N PHE A 23 -5.55 -8.97 -3.44
CA PHE A 23 -6.35 -7.83 -3.93
C PHE A 23 -7.03 -8.17 -5.25
N TRP A 24 -6.32 -8.87 -6.16
CA TRP A 24 -6.94 -9.35 -7.39
C TRP A 24 -7.97 -10.45 -7.10
N GLY A 25 -9.23 -10.14 -7.37
CA GLY A 25 -10.35 -11.06 -7.14
C GLY A 25 -10.81 -11.19 -5.68
N GLY A 26 -10.01 -10.76 -4.70
CA GLY A 26 -10.35 -10.83 -3.28
C GLY A 26 -10.88 -9.52 -2.70
N VAL A 27 -10.68 -8.39 -3.40
CA VAL A 27 -11.19 -7.07 -2.99
C VAL A 27 -12.02 -6.48 -4.13
N ASN A 28 -13.14 -5.88 -3.77
CA ASN A 28 -13.96 -5.10 -4.69
C ASN A 28 -13.42 -3.67 -4.76
N ALA A 29 -12.90 -3.26 -5.92
CA ALA A 29 -12.27 -1.95 -6.11
C ALA A 29 -13.25 -0.78 -6.04
N ASP A 30 -14.54 -1.01 -6.33
CA ASP A 30 -15.56 0.03 -6.28
C ASP A 30 -16.05 0.33 -4.87
N THR A 31 -15.84 -0.60 -3.92
CA THR A 31 -16.39 -0.48 -2.56
C THR A 31 -15.34 -0.59 -1.45
N GLY A 32 -14.16 -1.09 -1.75
CA GLY A 32 -13.12 -1.37 -0.76
C GLY A 32 -13.43 -2.57 0.14
N ILE A 33 -14.41 -3.41 -0.22
CA ILE A 33 -14.84 -4.55 0.60
C ILE A 33 -14.11 -5.82 0.23
N ILE A 34 -13.67 -6.58 1.22
CA ILE A 34 -13.12 -7.92 1.04
C ILE A 34 -14.25 -8.85 0.58
N GLN A 35 -14.19 -9.29 -0.67
CA GLN A 35 -15.18 -10.17 -1.28
C GLN A 35 -14.76 -11.64 -1.31
N ASP A 36 -13.51 -11.97 -1.00
CA ASP A 36 -13.05 -13.35 -0.84
C ASP A 36 -13.81 -14.01 0.31
N ALA A 37 -14.71 -14.94 -0.03
CA ALA A 37 -15.57 -15.64 0.93
C ALA A 37 -14.80 -16.56 1.89
N HIS A 38 -13.57 -16.93 1.55
CA HIS A 38 -12.72 -17.78 2.37
C HIS A 38 -11.79 -17.00 3.29
N HIS A 39 -11.67 -15.69 3.08
CA HIS A 39 -10.82 -14.86 3.92
C HIS A 39 -11.48 -14.61 5.28
N PRO A 40 -10.74 -14.72 6.41
CA PRO A 40 -11.31 -14.54 7.76
C PRO A 40 -12.01 -13.18 7.97
N GLN A 41 -11.53 -12.13 7.29
CA GLN A 41 -12.12 -10.78 7.32
C GLN A 41 -13.07 -10.53 6.14
N HIS A 42 -13.72 -11.58 5.59
CA HIS A 42 -14.74 -11.42 4.56
C HIS A 42 -15.77 -10.35 4.94
N ARG A 43 -16.12 -9.49 4.00
CA ARG A 43 -17.02 -8.33 4.15
C ARG A 43 -16.48 -7.15 4.96
N ALA A 44 -15.28 -7.22 5.51
CA ALA A 44 -14.66 -6.04 6.10
C ALA A 44 -14.30 -5.01 5.01
N SER A 45 -14.40 -3.74 5.35
CA SER A 45 -13.98 -2.64 4.48
C SER A 45 -12.49 -2.35 4.70
N LEU A 46 -11.76 -2.11 3.62
CA LEU A 46 -10.39 -1.60 3.67
C LEU A 46 -10.35 -0.08 3.77
N ALA A 47 -11.39 0.59 3.26
CA ALA A 47 -11.42 2.04 3.07
C ALA A 47 -11.16 2.79 4.37
N GLY A 48 -10.12 3.62 4.38
CA GLY A 48 -9.74 4.46 5.52
C GLY A 48 -9.18 3.71 6.72
N ASN A 49 -9.04 2.39 6.67
CA ASN A 49 -8.47 1.59 7.76
C ASN A 49 -6.94 1.49 7.64
N ILE A 50 -6.28 1.30 8.77
CA ILE A 50 -4.90 0.83 8.84
C ILE A 50 -4.96 -0.69 8.72
N VAL A 51 -4.75 -1.19 7.51
CA VAL A 51 -4.90 -2.61 7.17
C VAL A 51 -3.59 -3.33 7.40
N MET A 52 -3.62 -4.32 8.27
CA MET A 52 -2.47 -5.14 8.61
C MET A 52 -2.63 -6.54 8.03
N MET A 53 -1.58 -7.10 7.46
CA MET A 53 -1.50 -8.50 7.03
C MET A 53 -0.03 -8.95 7.02
N PRO A 54 0.27 -10.25 7.15
CA PRO A 54 1.65 -10.72 7.11
C PRO A 54 2.40 -10.24 5.85
N THR A 55 1.82 -10.50 4.71
CA THR A 55 2.21 -10.05 3.36
C THR A 55 0.98 -10.11 2.45
N SER A 56 1.03 -9.57 1.24
CA SER A 56 -0.03 -9.81 0.26
C SER A 56 0.05 -11.22 -0.33
N ARG A 57 -1.05 -11.68 -0.92
CA ARG A 57 -1.12 -12.92 -1.71
C ARG A 57 -1.57 -12.62 -3.13
N GLY A 58 -1.25 -13.50 -4.04
CA GLY A 58 -1.80 -13.51 -5.40
C GLY A 58 -0.90 -12.88 -6.45
N SER A 59 -1.53 -12.37 -7.49
CA SER A 59 -0.87 -11.85 -8.67
C SER A 59 -0.33 -10.43 -8.47
N CYS A 60 0.71 -10.06 -9.23
CA CYS A 60 1.17 -8.67 -9.35
C CYS A 60 0.06 -7.69 -9.79
N SER A 61 -1.04 -8.17 -10.35
CA SER A 61 -2.23 -7.34 -10.64
C SER A 61 -2.86 -6.71 -9.39
N GLY A 62 -2.52 -7.19 -8.19
CA GLY A 62 -2.94 -6.58 -6.93
C GLY A 62 -2.54 -5.12 -6.79
N SER A 63 -1.40 -4.71 -7.36
CA SER A 63 -0.97 -3.31 -7.40
C SER A 63 -1.96 -2.43 -8.17
N GLY A 64 -2.49 -2.93 -9.29
CA GLY A 64 -3.51 -2.22 -10.09
C GLY A 64 -4.82 -2.07 -9.33
N VAL A 65 -5.26 -3.11 -8.59
CA VAL A 65 -6.47 -3.04 -7.74
C VAL A 65 -6.29 -2.01 -6.62
N LEU A 66 -5.13 -1.96 -5.98
CA LEU A 66 -4.87 -0.93 -4.96
C LEU A 66 -4.91 0.48 -5.55
N LEU A 67 -4.34 0.66 -6.75
CA LEU A 67 -4.41 1.93 -7.46
C LEU A 67 -5.85 2.32 -7.77
N GLU A 68 -6.67 1.39 -8.25
CA GLU A 68 -8.10 1.61 -8.53
C GLU A 68 -8.86 2.00 -7.25
N LEU A 69 -8.62 1.31 -6.13
CA LEU A 69 -9.14 1.67 -4.82
C LEU A 69 -8.77 3.11 -4.43
N ALA A 70 -7.52 3.50 -4.66
CA ALA A 70 -7.04 4.84 -4.34
C ALA A 70 -7.74 5.91 -5.19
N LEU A 71 -7.95 5.65 -6.47
CA LEU A 71 -8.65 6.56 -7.38
C LEU A 71 -10.14 6.67 -7.07
N ASN A 72 -10.75 5.57 -6.66
CA ASN A 72 -12.17 5.51 -6.26
C ASN A 72 -12.42 6.03 -4.83
N GLY A 73 -11.38 6.37 -4.07
CA GLY A 73 -11.51 6.86 -2.69
C GLY A 73 -11.80 5.77 -1.66
N HIS A 74 -11.52 4.51 -1.98
CA HIS A 74 -11.75 3.34 -1.13
C HIS A 74 -10.46 2.64 -0.68
N ALA A 75 -9.30 3.28 -0.89
CA ALA A 75 -8.03 2.75 -0.42
C ALA A 75 -7.95 2.67 1.11
N PRO A 76 -7.15 1.73 1.65
CA PRO A 76 -6.73 1.80 3.03
C PRO A 76 -5.96 3.11 3.31
N ALA A 77 -6.06 3.62 4.53
CA ALA A 77 -5.25 4.76 4.98
C ALA A 77 -3.77 4.35 5.07
N ALA A 78 -3.52 3.13 5.55
CA ALA A 78 -2.20 2.54 5.59
C ALA A 78 -2.24 1.03 5.33
N LEU A 79 -1.13 0.51 4.81
CA LEU A 79 -0.82 -0.92 4.74
C LEU A 79 0.35 -1.22 5.68
N VAL A 80 0.23 -2.25 6.50
CA VAL A 80 1.25 -2.64 7.47
C VAL A 80 1.56 -4.12 7.31
N PHE A 81 2.83 -4.42 7.05
CA PHE A 81 3.35 -5.77 6.84
C PHE A 81 4.43 -6.11 7.86
N HIS A 82 4.67 -7.38 8.12
CA HIS A 82 5.86 -7.83 8.86
C HIS A 82 6.78 -8.73 8.01
N GLU A 83 6.31 -9.18 6.85
CA GLU A 83 7.10 -9.88 5.84
C GLU A 83 7.42 -8.96 4.66
N ALA A 84 8.28 -9.42 3.75
CA ALA A 84 8.56 -8.71 2.51
C ALA A 84 7.31 -8.64 1.64
N GLU A 85 7.01 -7.45 1.14
CA GLU A 85 5.84 -7.19 0.30
C GLU A 85 6.20 -6.14 -0.74
N ASP A 86 6.06 -6.47 -2.02
CA ASP A 86 6.47 -5.62 -3.13
C ASP A 86 5.28 -5.20 -4.01
N ILE A 87 4.21 -6.00 -4.05
CA ILE A 87 3.09 -5.82 -4.98
C ILE A 87 2.23 -4.62 -4.59
N LEU A 88 1.69 -4.62 -3.38
CA LEU A 88 0.86 -3.53 -2.89
C LEU A 88 1.70 -2.29 -2.59
N THR A 89 2.93 -2.49 -2.13
CA THR A 89 3.90 -1.41 -1.92
C THR A 89 4.14 -0.63 -3.21
N LEU A 90 4.34 -1.32 -4.34
CA LEU A 90 4.48 -0.68 -5.65
C LEU A 90 3.21 0.10 -6.03
N GLY A 91 2.03 -0.50 -5.84
CA GLY A 91 0.74 0.15 -6.10
C GLY A 91 0.56 1.44 -5.28
N ALA A 92 0.87 1.39 -3.98
CA ALA A 92 0.81 2.54 -3.09
C ALA A 92 1.81 3.64 -3.50
N PHE A 93 3.02 3.25 -3.89
CA PHE A 93 4.04 4.19 -4.37
C PHE A 93 3.59 4.91 -5.65
N ILE A 94 3.03 4.18 -6.62
CA ILE A 94 2.50 4.76 -7.86
C ILE A 94 1.32 5.68 -7.55
N ALA A 95 0.37 5.25 -6.71
CA ALA A 95 -0.78 6.06 -6.33
C ALA A 95 -0.37 7.40 -5.70
N ALA A 96 0.65 7.37 -4.83
CA ALA A 96 1.19 8.57 -4.20
C ALA A 96 1.92 9.49 -5.19
N ARG A 97 2.77 8.93 -6.05
CA ARG A 97 3.68 9.71 -6.90
C ARG A 97 3.04 10.26 -8.16
N MET A 98 2.14 9.50 -8.76
CA MET A 98 1.56 9.84 -10.06
C MET A 98 0.16 10.42 -9.96
N PHE A 99 -0.57 10.10 -8.89
CA PHE A 99 -2.00 10.44 -8.78
C PHE A 99 -2.36 11.28 -7.57
N ASP A 100 -1.40 11.60 -6.71
CA ASP A 100 -1.62 12.33 -5.45
C ASP A 100 -2.70 11.65 -4.58
N ARG A 101 -2.62 10.32 -4.50
CA ARG A 101 -3.51 9.46 -3.69
C ARG A 101 -2.69 8.58 -2.75
N PRO A 102 -2.00 9.17 -1.78
CA PRO A 102 -1.11 8.42 -0.91
C PRO A 102 -1.86 7.49 0.05
N ALA A 103 -1.30 6.30 0.25
CA ALA A 103 -1.56 5.43 1.39
C ALA A 103 -0.21 5.17 2.06
N ALA A 104 -0.15 5.22 3.38
CA ALA A 104 1.10 4.90 4.08
C ALA A 104 1.42 3.42 3.93
N VAL A 105 2.70 3.07 3.82
CA VAL A 105 3.16 1.67 3.83
C VAL A 105 4.25 1.52 4.87
N LEU A 106 4.03 0.59 5.79
CA LEU A 106 4.96 0.28 6.87
C LEU A 106 5.39 -1.19 6.79
N ARG A 107 6.65 -1.45 7.14
CA ARG A 107 7.14 -2.78 7.47
C ARG A 107 7.58 -2.78 8.93
N LEU A 108 6.90 -3.56 9.74
CA LEU A 108 7.21 -3.70 11.17
C LEU A 108 7.96 -5.00 11.44
N THR A 109 8.72 -5.02 12.52
CA THR A 109 9.16 -6.28 13.12
C THR A 109 7.94 -7.09 13.56
N ARG A 110 8.08 -8.39 13.66
CA ARG A 110 6.99 -9.25 14.11
C ARG A 110 6.46 -8.83 15.48
N GLU A 111 7.35 -8.46 16.39
CA GLU A 111 7.00 -8.00 17.75
C GLU A 111 6.14 -6.72 17.69
N SER A 112 6.61 -5.68 16.98
CA SER A 112 5.86 -4.43 16.80
C SER A 112 4.53 -4.62 16.09
N TYR A 113 4.50 -5.53 15.10
CA TYR A 113 3.28 -5.89 14.37
C TYR A 113 2.25 -6.52 15.31
N ASP A 114 2.63 -7.49 16.14
CA ASP A 114 1.72 -8.17 17.05
C ASP A 114 1.18 -7.21 18.13
N LEU A 115 2.00 -6.26 18.61
CA LEU A 115 1.57 -5.21 19.53
C LEU A 115 0.55 -4.25 18.90
N LEU A 116 0.76 -3.85 17.65
CA LEU A 116 -0.16 -3.00 16.91
C LEU A 116 -1.47 -3.71 16.59
N ALA A 117 -1.43 -4.98 16.21
CA ALA A 117 -2.61 -5.77 15.86
C ALA A 117 -3.63 -5.90 16.99
N ALA A 118 -3.18 -5.70 18.25
CA ALA A 118 -4.04 -5.70 19.43
C ALA A 118 -4.70 -4.33 19.73
N LYS A 119 -4.40 -3.29 18.91
CA LYS A 119 -4.93 -1.93 19.13
C LYS A 119 -6.15 -1.68 18.24
N PRO A 120 -7.16 -0.91 18.72
CA PRO A 120 -8.35 -0.61 17.94
C PRO A 120 -8.12 0.44 16.85
N GLU A 121 -7.18 1.34 17.07
CA GLU A 121 -6.86 2.45 16.19
C GLU A 121 -5.39 2.84 16.31
N ALA A 122 -4.87 3.50 15.29
CA ALA A 122 -3.52 4.06 15.31
C ALA A 122 -3.44 5.35 14.50
N GLU A 123 -2.37 6.09 14.75
CA GLU A 123 -2.00 7.31 14.04
C GLU A 123 -0.54 7.19 13.58
N ILE A 124 -0.28 7.62 12.35
CA ILE A 124 1.06 7.70 11.77
C ILE A 124 1.32 9.17 11.43
N VAL A 125 2.35 9.75 12.03
CA VAL A 125 2.78 11.13 11.77
C VAL A 125 4.29 11.14 11.55
N GLY A 126 4.70 11.51 10.35
CA GLY A 126 6.11 11.46 9.96
C GLY A 126 6.67 10.03 10.10
N ASN A 127 7.68 9.90 10.94
CA ASN A 127 8.34 8.63 11.22
C ASN A 127 7.89 8.00 12.57
N ARG A 128 6.70 8.33 13.03
CA ARG A 128 6.19 7.84 14.30
C ARG A 128 4.82 7.22 14.13
N LEU A 129 4.64 6.04 14.73
CA LEU A 129 3.34 5.39 14.87
C LEU A 129 2.94 5.39 16.35
N VAL A 130 1.71 5.80 16.62
CA VAL A 130 1.13 5.82 17.97
C VAL A 130 -0.21 5.06 17.96
N ALA A 131 -0.40 4.18 18.95
CA ALA A 131 -1.62 3.41 19.11
C ALA A 131 -1.89 3.16 20.61
N GLY A 132 -2.66 4.05 21.25
CA GLY A 132 -2.88 4.03 22.70
C GLY A 132 -1.56 4.24 23.46
N ASP A 133 -1.14 3.23 24.20
CA ASP A 133 0.13 3.21 24.96
C ASP A 133 1.35 2.77 24.12
N LEU A 134 1.13 2.27 22.89
CA LEU A 134 2.19 1.90 21.97
C LEU A 134 2.72 3.14 21.24
N SER A 135 4.04 3.31 21.22
CA SER A 135 4.72 4.33 20.43
C SER A 135 5.95 3.73 19.76
N LEU A 136 5.99 3.73 18.44
CA LEU A 136 7.07 3.19 17.62
C LEU A 136 7.75 4.30 16.83
N GLU A 137 9.07 4.35 16.88
CA GLU A 137 9.87 5.16 15.96
C GLU A 137 10.19 4.32 14.72
N LEU A 138 9.86 4.88 13.55
CA LEU A 138 10.02 4.22 12.26
C LEU A 138 11.26 4.78 11.55
N SER A 139 12.10 3.91 11.04
CA SER A 139 13.20 4.34 10.18
C SER A 139 12.66 4.57 8.76
N PRO A 140 13.00 5.69 8.12
CA PRO A 140 12.69 5.86 6.70
C PRO A 140 13.42 4.79 5.87
N LEU A 141 12.81 4.39 4.76
CA LEU A 141 13.51 3.54 3.80
C LEU A 141 14.78 4.25 3.35
N ASP A 142 15.91 3.56 3.44
CA ASP A 142 17.18 4.11 2.96
C ASP A 142 17.13 4.28 1.45
N PRO A 143 17.14 5.49 0.92
CA PRO A 143 17.11 5.71 -0.53
C PRO A 143 18.34 5.11 -1.22
N THR A 144 19.44 4.89 -0.52
CA THR A 144 20.64 4.25 -1.09
C THR A 144 20.44 2.73 -1.26
N ALA A 145 19.57 2.11 -0.48
CA ALA A 145 19.21 0.70 -0.67
C ALA A 145 18.38 0.47 -1.95
N LEU A 146 17.75 1.53 -2.47
CA LEU A 146 17.04 1.57 -3.74
C LEU A 146 17.83 2.34 -4.82
N ALA A 147 19.09 2.68 -4.57
CA ALA A 147 19.91 3.37 -5.54
C ALA A 147 20.03 2.50 -6.80
N LEU A 148 19.44 3.00 -7.86
CA LEU A 148 19.63 2.44 -9.19
C LEU A 148 21.11 2.45 -9.52
N SER A 149 21.57 1.46 -10.28
CA SER A 149 22.91 1.53 -10.82
C SER A 149 23.07 2.83 -11.62
N PRO A 150 24.27 3.41 -11.74
CA PRO A 150 24.47 4.61 -12.56
C PRO A 150 23.94 4.46 -14.00
N GLN A 151 23.92 3.22 -14.51
CA GLN A 151 23.40 2.90 -15.83
C GLN A 151 21.87 2.96 -15.87
N ASP A 152 21.19 2.42 -14.85
CA ASP A 152 19.72 2.45 -14.75
C ASP A 152 19.24 3.89 -14.50
N GLN A 153 19.98 4.65 -13.68
CA GLN A 153 19.68 6.06 -13.45
C GLN A 153 19.81 6.87 -14.75
N ALA A 154 20.86 6.65 -15.53
CA ALA A 154 21.04 7.32 -16.81
C ALA A 154 19.95 6.96 -17.84
N MET A 155 19.42 5.72 -17.77
CA MET A 155 18.28 5.31 -18.59
C MET A 155 16.99 6.04 -18.20
N LEU A 156 16.75 6.23 -16.89
CA LEU A 156 15.57 6.96 -16.40
C LEU A 156 15.65 8.47 -16.62
N ASP A 157 16.85 9.03 -16.60
CA ASP A 157 17.08 10.45 -16.81
C ASP A 157 17.10 10.83 -18.31
N GLY A 158 17.16 9.85 -19.20
CA GLY A 158 17.16 10.04 -20.64
C GLY A 158 15.75 10.12 -21.26
N ALA A 159 15.70 10.43 -22.56
CA ALA A 159 14.45 10.51 -23.34
C ALA A 159 13.63 9.20 -23.30
N GLN A 160 14.29 8.05 -23.10
CA GLN A 160 13.60 6.77 -22.92
C GLN A 160 12.88 6.68 -21.58
N GLY A 161 13.43 7.24 -20.51
CA GLY A 161 12.79 7.31 -19.20
C GLY A 161 11.51 8.14 -19.23
N GLU A 162 11.51 9.28 -19.91
CA GLU A 162 10.30 10.08 -20.12
C GLU A 162 9.25 9.33 -20.94
N ALA A 163 9.65 8.62 -22.00
CA ALA A 163 8.74 7.81 -22.80
C ALA A 163 8.12 6.66 -21.98
N VAL A 164 8.89 6.02 -21.10
CA VAL A 164 8.40 4.97 -20.19
C VAL A 164 7.40 5.56 -19.19
N LYS A 165 7.69 6.70 -18.58
CA LYS A 165 6.76 7.39 -17.67
C LYS A 165 5.45 7.72 -18.37
N LEU A 166 5.51 8.34 -19.55
CA LEU A 166 4.32 8.68 -20.35
C LEU A 166 3.52 7.45 -20.77
N ALA A 167 4.21 6.36 -21.15
CA ALA A 167 3.55 5.11 -21.48
C ALA A 167 2.84 4.48 -20.28
N MET A 168 3.48 4.49 -19.10
CA MET A 168 2.87 4.02 -17.86
C MET A 168 1.67 4.87 -17.47
N GLU A 169 1.78 6.20 -17.52
CA GLU A 169 0.66 7.12 -17.29
C GLU A 169 -0.52 6.84 -18.23
N ALA A 170 -0.25 6.64 -19.52
CA ALA A 170 -1.27 6.32 -20.50
C ALA A 170 -1.96 4.97 -20.24
N ILE A 171 -1.18 3.93 -19.88
CA ILE A 171 -1.72 2.60 -19.56
C ILE A 171 -2.60 2.66 -18.33
N PHE A 172 -2.16 3.32 -17.26
CA PHE A 172 -2.94 3.47 -16.04
C PHE A 172 -4.20 4.30 -16.28
N THR A 173 -4.10 5.41 -16.99
CA THR A 173 -5.25 6.27 -17.31
C THR A 173 -6.30 5.50 -18.16
N MET A 174 -5.87 4.74 -19.17
CA MET A 174 -6.77 3.93 -20.00
C MET A 174 -7.40 2.78 -19.18
N GLY A 175 -6.64 2.13 -18.32
CA GLY A 175 -7.15 1.06 -17.44
C GLY A 175 -8.24 1.54 -16.50
N VAL A 176 -8.05 2.72 -15.91
CA VAL A 176 -9.03 3.36 -15.03
C VAL A 176 -10.30 3.77 -15.77
N VAL A 177 -10.16 4.38 -16.95
CA VAL A 177 -11.32 4.79 -17.77
C VAL A 177 -12.14 3.60 -18.25
N GLN A 178 -11.50 2.46 -18.57
CA GLN A 178 -12.22 1.25 -18.96
C GLN A 178 -12.91 0.55 -17.78
N GLY A 179 -12.37 0.65 -16.58
CA GLY A 179 -12.99 0.15 -15.35
C GLY A 179 -14.24 0.94 -14.93
N ALA A 180 -14.24 2.25 -15.16
CA ALA A 180 -15.36 3.14 -14.82
C ALA A 180 -16.58 3.05 -15.74
N THR A 181 -16.49 2.29 -16.84
CA THR A 181 -17.58 2.14 -17.83
C THR A 181 -18.27 0.78 -17.81
N ARG A 182 -18.08 -0.02 -16.76
CA ARG A 182 -18.75 -1.33 -16.61
C ARG A 182 -19.72 -1.37 -15.46
#